data_d96d3ceefd1dd2a24c196b78c3e5e8b7
#
_entry.id   d96d3ceefd1dd2a24c196b78c3e5e8b7
#
_cell.length_a   1.000
_cell.length_b   1.000
_cell.length_c   1.000
_cell.angle_alpha   90.00
_cell.angle_beta   90.00
_cell.angle_gamma   90.00
#
_symmetry.space_group_name_H-M   'P 1'
#
loop_
_entity.id
_entity.type
_entity.pdbx_description
1 polymer ?
#
loop_
_entity_poly.entity_id
_entity_poly.type
_entity_poly.pdbx_seq_one_letter_code
_entity_poly.pdbx_strand_id
1 'polypeptide(L)'
;QGKYRKINSLGYLGKYQFGIETLKTIGVHNCDAFLNSPKMQEKAFIALLSKNKWELRGIIEKYEGTVLNGIHITESGILAAAHLAGVGSVKKFFRYKGKRFIKDAYGTSLRSYLRRFGGYDTSFIVPDSTAKVKF
;
A
#
# COMPACT_ATOMS: atom_id res chain seq x y z
N GLN A 1 12.95 -0.45 -15.77
CA GLN A 1 14.32 0.04 -15.68
C GLN A 1 14.34 1.45 -15.11
N GLY A 2 14.02 2.47 -15.91
CA GLY A 2 14.00 3.84 -15.44
C GLY A 2 13.05 4.10 -14.28
N LYS A 3 12.02 3.30 -14.15
CA LYS A 3 11.02 3.43 -13.08
C LYS A 3 11.60 3.21 -11.69
N TYR A 4 12.62 2.38 -11.56
CA TYR A 4 13.24 2.09 -10.26
C TYR A 4 13.99 3.30 -9.70
N ARG A 5 14.51 4.19 -10.54
CA ARG A 5 15.28 5.35 -10.12
C ARG A 5 14.44 6.62 -10.04
N LYS A 6 13.16 6.52 -10.20
CA LYS A 6 12.26 7.67 -10.23
C LYS A 6 12.09 8.27 -8.84
N ILE A 7 12.14 9.61 -8.79
CA ILE A 7 11.75 10.38 -7.60
C ILE A 7 10.70 11.38 -8.08
N ASN A 8 9.52 11.38 -7.45
CA ASN A 8 8.48 12.31 -7.87
C ASN A 8 8.60 13.66 -7.17
N SER A 9 7.72 14.60 -7.54
CA SER A 9 7.74 15.98 -7.02
C SER A 9 7.52 16.07 -5.51
N LEU A 10 6.96 15.03 -4.89
CA LEU A 10 6.73 14.96 -3.44
C LEU A 10 7.84 14.18 -2.71
N GLY A 11 8.89 13.75 -3.43
CA GLY A 11 9.99 13.01 -2.85
C GLY A 11 9.76 11.52 -2.67
N TYR A 12 8.72 10.94 -3.29
CA TYR A 12 8.48 9.50 -3.26
C TYR A 12 9.43 8.77 -4.21
N LEU A 13 9.94 7.63 -3.77
CA LEU A 13 11.07 6.95 -4.36
C LEU A 13 10.70 5.66 -5.08
N GLY A 14 11.30 5.49 -6.27
CA GLY A 14 11.36 4.21 -6.96
C GLY A 14 10.10 3.84 -7.73
N LYS A 15 10.11 2.60 -8.23
CA LYS A 15 9.03 2.04 -9.05
C LYS A 15 7.67 2.12 -8.38
N TYR A 16 7.64 1.88 -7.06
CA TYR A 16 6.40 1.82 -6.29
C TYR A 16 6.12 3.10 -5.51
N GLN A 17 6.93 4.13 -5.69
CA GLN A 17 6.72 5.46 -5.09
C GLN A 17 6.59 5.42 -3.57
N PHE A 18 7.64 4.92 -2.92
CA PHE A 18 7.70 4.86 -1.46
C PHE A 18 8.04 6.20 -0.83
N GLY A 19 7.36 6.56 0.24
CA GLY A 19 7.79 7.64 1.12
C GLY A 19 8.96 7.20 1.99
N ILE A 20 9.86 8.14 2.31
CA ILE A 20 11.05 7.86 3.12
C ILE A 20 10.69 7.30 4.50
N GLU A 21 9.69 7.88 5.15
CA GLU A 21 9.28 7.44 6.48
C GLU A 21 8.73 6.02 6.46
N THR A 22 7.97 5.67 5.42
CA THR A 22 7.47 4.32 5.24
C THR A 22 8.63 3.32 5.05
N LEU A 23 9.63 3.69 4.25
CA LEU A 23 10.81 2.85 4.04
C LEU A 23 11.56 2.57 5.34
N LYS A 24 11.66 3.57 6.22
CA LYS A 24 12.29 3.38 7.53
C LYS A 24 11.56 2.30 8.35
N THR A 25 10.25 2.24 8.26
CA THR A 25 9.47 1.26 9.02
C THR A 25 9.73 -0.18 8.59
N ILE A 26 10.22 -0.39 7.37
CA ILE A 26 10.55 -1.72 6.84
C ILE A 26 12.06 -1.93 6.70
N GLY A 27 12.84 -1.12 7.39
CA GLY A 27 14.29 -1.33 7.52
C GLY A 27 15.15 -0.76 6.40
N VAL A 28 14.62 0.13 5.57
CA VAL A 28 15.37 0.78 4.50
C VAL A 28 15.76 2.19 4.94
N HIS A 29 17.06 2.44 5.08
CA HIS A 29 17.60 3.71 5.59
C HIS A 29 18.52 4.42 4.62
N ASN A 30 18.90 3.78 3.52
CA ASN A 30 19.78 4.37 2.51
C ASN A 30 19.01 4.54 1.20
N CYS A 31 18.57 5.78 0.92
CA CYS A 31 17.78 6.09 -0.26
C CYS A 31 18.53 5.85 -1.57
N ASP A 32 19.83 6.17 -1.60
CA ASP A 32 20.63 5.99 -2.81
C ASP A 32 20.78 4.49 -3.14
N ALA A 33 21.08 3.68 -2.15
CA ALA A 33 21.18 2.23 -2.32
C ALA A 33 19.83 1.67 -2.79
N PHE A 34 18.73 2.16 -2.21
CA PHE A 34 17.38 1.76 -2.58
C PHE A 34 17.06 2.08 -4.04
N LEU A 35 17.33 3.31 -4.47
CA LEU A 35 17.07 3.74 -5.85
C LEU A 35 17.89 2.97 -6.88
N ASN A 36 19.06 2.48 -6.48
CA ASN A 36 19.97 1.75 -7.36
C ASN A 36 19.77 0.23 -7.30
N SER A 37 18.81 -0.26 -6.53
CA SER A 37 18.59 -1.70 -6.36
C SER A 37 17.15 -2.10 -6.67
N PRO A 38 16.85 -2.52 -7.92
CA PRO A 38 15.52 -3.08 -8.22
C PRO A 38 15.12 -4.22 -7.28
N LYS A 39 16.07 -5.09 -6.95
CA LYS A 39 15.81 -6.21 -6.03
C LYS A 39 15.36 -5.73 -4.65
N MET A 40 16.01 -4.70 -4.11
CA MET A 40 15.63 -4.12 -2.81
C MET A 40 14.24 -3.52 -2.89
N GLN A 41 13.90 -2.84 -4.00
CA GLN A 41 12.59 -2.24 -4.18
C GLN A 41 11.48 -3.29 -4.25
N GLU A 42 11.70 -4.41 -4.95
CA GLU A 42 10.72 -5.49 -4.99
C GLU A 42 10.54 -6.13 -3.61
N LYS A 43 11.63 -6.34 -2.87
CA LYS A 43 11.55 -6.86 -1.50
C LYS A 43 10.82 -5.89 -0.57
N ALA A 44 11.07 -4.59 -0.71
CA ALA A 44 10.41 -3.56 0.09
C ALA A 44 8.90 -3.56 -0.17
N PHE A 45 8.51 -3.71 -1.43
CA PHE A 45 7.10 -3.75 -1.80
C PHE A 45 6.39 -4.93 -1.11
N ILE A 46 6.97 -6.13 -1.19
CA ILE A 46 6.40 -7.31 -0.53
C ILE A 46 6.38 -7.14 0.99
N ALA A 47 7.45 -6.60 1.58
CA ALA A 47 7.50 -6.37 3.03
C ALA A 47 6.40 -5.40 3.47
N LEU A 48 6.18 -4.32 2.73
CA LEU A 48 5.13 -3.36 3.06
C LEU A 48 3.74 -3.97 2.90
N LEU A 49 3.48 -4.70 1.83
CA LEU A 49 2.21 -5.39 1.65
C LEU A 49 1.95 -6.39 2.79
N SER A 50 2.98 -7.12 3.19
CA SER A 50 2.91 -8.08 4.29
C SER A 50 2.54 -7.41 5.62
N LYS A 51 3.21 -6.31 5.91
CA LYS A 51 2.95 -5.50 7.12
C LYS A 51 1.55 -4.90 7.09
N ASN A 52 1.16 -4.32 5.96
CA ASN A 52 -0.17 -3.72 5.80
C ASN A 52 -1.28 -4.76 5.87
N LYS A 53 -1.06 -5.93 5.33
CA LYS A 53 -2.03 -7.02 5.39
C LYS A 53 -2.29 -7.42 6.85
N TRP A 54 -1.24 -7.49 7.65
CA TRP A 54 -1.40 -7.76 9.08
C TRP A 54 -2.15 -6.62 9.79
N GLU A 55 -1.75 -5.36 9.54
CA GLU A 55 -2.39 -4.18 10.12
C GLU A 55 -3.88 -4.13 9.81
N LEU A 56 -4.25 -4.49 8.60
CA LEU A 56 -5.62 -4.37 8.10
C LEU A 56 -6.40 -5.69 8.13
N ARG A 57 -5.86 -6.72 8.81
CA ARG A 57 -6.47 -8.05 8.79
C ARG A 57 -7.94 -8.08 9.23
N GLY A 58 -8.28 -7.26 10.22
CA GLY A 58 -9.67 -7.18 10.71
C GLY A 58 -10.60 -6.56 9.68
N ILE A 59 -10.14 -5.51 8.99
CA ILE A 59 -10.91 -4.86 7.93
C ILE A 59 -11.07 -5.80 6.75
N ILE A 60 -9.99 -6.48 6.34
CA ILE A 60 -10.03 -7.44 5.25
C ILE A 60 -11.03 -8.55 5.55
N GLU A 61 -10.95 -9.14 6.74
CA GLU A 61 -11.85 -10.21 7.15
C GLU A 61 -13.31 -9.75 7.13
N LYS A 62 -13.58 -8.54 7.60
CA LYS A 62 -14.94 -8.02 7.70
C LYS A 62 -15.52 -7.63 6.36
N TYR A 63 -14.75 -7.03 5.48
CA TYR A 63 -15.28 -6.35 4.30
C TYR A 63 -14.99 -7.03 2.97
N GLU A 64 -14.01 -7.93 2.90
CA GLU A 64 -13.74 -8.61 1.63
C GLU A 64 -14.97 -9.34 1.12
N GLY A 65 -15.25 -9.18 -0.17
CA GLY A 65 -16.40 -9.80 -0.81
C GLY A 65 -17.72 -9.04 -0.63
N THR A 66 -17.70 -7.95 0.16
CA THR A 66 -18.89 -7.11 0.33
C THR A 66 -18.93 -5.99 -0.69
N VAL A 67 -20.08 -5.33 -0.80
CA VAL A 67 -20.22 -4.09 -1.58
C VAL A 67 -20.45 -2.96 -0.58
N LEU A 68 -19.58 -1.97 -0.61
CA LEU A 68 -19.67 -0.83 0.29
C LEU A 68 -19.78 0.44 -0.53
N ASN A 69 -20.92 1.12 -0.38
CA ASN A 69 -21.18 2.38 -1.07
C ASN A 69 -20.93 2.25 -2.59
N GLY A 70 -21.39 1.15 -3.19
CA GLY A 70 -21.28 0.87 -4.62
C GLY A 70 -19.96 0.31 -5.09
N ILE A 71 -19.03 0.03 -4.17
CA ILE A 71 -17.70 -0.51 -4.52
C ILE A 71 -17.58 -1.94 -4.03
N HIS A 72 -17.15 -2.83 -4.91
CA HIS A 72 -16.82 -4.21 -4.57
C HIS A 72 -15.50 -4.21 -3.79
N ILE A 73 -15.53 -4.66 -2.56
CA ILE A 73 -14.34 -4.64 -1.69
C ILE A 73 -13.55 -5.93 -1.84
N THR A 74 -12.27 -5.80 -2.14
CA THR A 74 -11.36 -6.94 -2.27
C THR A 74 -10.09 -6.69 -1.45
N GLU A 75 -9.42 -7.76 -1.07
CA GLU A 75 -8.14 -7.67 -0.37
C GLU A 75 -7.11 -6.89 -1.19
N SER A 76 -6.99 -7.17 -2.49
CA SER A 76 -6.01 -6.48 -3.35
C SER A 76 -6.29 -4.98 -3.45
N GLY A 77 -7.55 -4.60 -3.52
CA GLY A 77 -7.94 -3.18 -3.52
C GLY A 77 -7.57 -2.50 -2.21
N ILE A 78 -7.83 -3.15 -1.08
CA ILE A 78 -7.46 -2.63 0.24
C ILE A 78 -5.95 -2.45 0.36
N LEU A 79 -5.16 -3.45 -0.07
CA LEU A 79 -3.71 -3.39 0.04
C LEU A 79 -3.11 -2.32 -0.88
N ALA A 80 -3.64 -2.17 -2.10
CA ALA A 80 -3.21 -1.12 -3.01
C ALA A 80 -3.53 0.27 -2.44
N ALA A 81 -4.73 0.46 -1.92
CA ALA A 81 -5.12 1.72 -1.29
C ALA A 81 -4.23 2.04 -0.09
N ALA A 82 -3.89 1.05 0.72
CA ALA A 82 -3.00 1.22 1.87
C ALA A 82 -1.59 1.63 1.45
N HIS A 83 -1.09 1.06 0.36
CA HIS A 83 0.22 1.43 -0.18
C HIS A 83 0.22 2.87 -0.69
N LEU A 84 -0.81 3.28 -1.41
CA LEU A 84 -0.86 4.56 -2.11
C LEU A 84 -1.36 5.71 -1.24
N ALA A 85 -2.25 5.45 -0.31
CA ALA A 85 -2.86 6.48 0.54
C ALA A 85 -2.55 6.31 2.03
N GLY A 86 -1.93 5.21 2.43
CA GLY A 86 -1.59 4.92 3.81
C GLY A 86 -2.65 4.11 4.55
N VAL A 87 -2.20 3.33 5.52
CA VAL A 87 -3.07 2.48 6.35
C VAL A 87 -4.10 3.32 7.11
N GLY A 88 -3.67 4.48 7.63
CA GLY A 88 -4.57 5.38 8.36
C GLY A 88 -5.75 5.85 7.54
N SER A 89 -5.51 6.17 6.27
CA SER A 89 -6.57 6.59 5.35
C SER A 89 -7.55 5.45 5.07
N VAL A 90 -7.04 4.23 4.90
CA VAL A 90 -7.88 3.05 4.71
C VAL A 90 -8.77 2.82 5.93
N LYS A 91 -8.18 2.84 7.13
CA LYS A 91 -8.95 2.68 8.38
C LYS A 91 -10.05 3.72 8.49
N LYS A 92 -9.74 4.96 8.15
CA LYS A 92 -10.70 6.07 8.18
C LYS A 92 -11.85 5.85 7.18
N PHE A 93 -11.52 5.42 5.96
CA PHE A 93 -12.52 5.12 4.93
C PHE A 93 -13.54 4.10 5.44
N PHE A 94 -13.07 3.00 6.01
CA PHE A 94 -13.96 1.95 6.50
C PHE A 94 -14.71 2.35 7.77
N ARG A 95 -14.11 3.19 8.62
CA ARG A 95 -14.78 3.73 9.80
C ARG A 95 -16.03 4.51 9.41
N TYR A 96 -15.98 5.26 8.33
CA TYR A 96 -17.10 6.03 7.81
C TYR A 96 -17.90 5.26 6.74
N LYS A 97 -17.66 3.96 6.60
CA LYS A 97 -18.38 3.06 5.68
C LYS A 97 -18.39 3.56 4.24
N GLY A 98 -17.26 4.11 3.82
CA GLY A 98 -17.08 4.62 2.46
C GLY A 98 -17.80 5.92 2.15
N LYS A 99 -18.46 6.54 3.14
CA LYS A 99 -19.23 7.77 2.92
C LYS A 99 -18.38 9.03 2.89
N ARG A 100 -17.18 8.98 3.51
CA ARG A 100 -16.30 10.13 3.56
C ARG A 100 -15.30 10.09 2.43
N PHE A 101 -15.09 11.24 1.77
CA PHE A 101 -14.15 11.35 0.66
C PHE A 101 -12.72 11.41 1.19
N ILE A 102 -11.91 10.40 0.90
CA ILE A 102 -10.52 10.28 1.33
C ILE A 102 -9.63 10.28 0.10
N LYS A 103 -8.55 11.06 0.13
CA LYS A 103 -7.59 11.19 -0.99
C LYS A 103 -6.18 10.91 -0.53
N ASP A 104 -5.30 10.52 -1.47
CA ASP A 104 -3.87 10.45 -1.25
C ASP A 104 -3.21 11.83 -1.41
N ALA A 105 -1.87 11.88 -1.33
CA ALA A 105 -1.11 13.12 -1.44
C ALA A 105 -1.25 13.82 -2.80
N TYR A 106 -1.67 13.12 -3.84
CA TYR A 106 -1.92 13.68 -5.18
C TYR A 106 -3.40 13.97 -5.43
N GLY A 107 -4.26 13.76 -4.44
CA GLY A 107 -5.68 14.00 -4.57
C GLY A 107 -6.46 12.85 -5.21
N THR A 108 -5.84 11.71 -5.45
CA THR A 108 -6.55 10.53 -5.96
C THR A 108 -7.39 9.92 -4.85
N SER A 109 -8.66 9.66 -5.13
CA SER A 109 -9.56 9.12 -4.13
C SER A 109 -9.26 7.66 -3.82
N LEU A 110 -9.48 7.30 -2.56
CA LEU A 110 -9.32 5.93 -2.10
C LEU A 110 -10.31 4.99 -2.79
N ARG A 111 -11.51 5.48 -3.11
CA ARG A 111 -12.51 4.74 -3.88
C ARG A 111 -11.97 4.32 -5.25
N SER A 112 -11.22 5.20 -5.91
CA SER A 112 -10.60 4.94 -7.20
C SER A 112 -9.61 3.77 -7.11
N TYR A 113 -8.80 3.73 -6.06
CA TYR A 113 -7.85 2.64 -5.84
C TYR A 113 -8.55 1.30 -5.59
N LEU A 114 -9.60 1.31 -4.76
CA LEU A 114 -10.37 0.11 -4.47
C LEU A 114 -10.98 -0.49 -5.74
N ARG A 115 -11.46 0.36 -6.66
CA ARG A 115 -12.01 -0.11 -7.94
C ARG A 115 -10.93 -0.62 -8.88
N ARG A 116 -9.86 0.18 -9.05
CA ARG A 116 -8.82 -0.10 -10.05
C ARG A 116 -8.03 -1.36 -9.73
N PHE A 117 -7.76 -1.59 -8.46
CA PHE A 117 -6.89 -2.69 -8.02
C PHE A 117 -7.64 -3.85 -7.39
N GLY A 118 -8.95 -3.93 -7.63
CA GLY A 118 -9.74 -5.03 -7.11
C GLY A 118 -9.54 -6.33 -7.87
N GLY A 119 -9.65 -7.45 -7.16
CA GLY A 119 -9.72 -8.77 -7.76
C GLY A 119 -8.40 -9.44 -8.12
N TYR A 120 -7.26 -8.85 -7.78
CA TYR A 120 -5.95 -9.50 -7.95
C TYR A 120 -5.70 -10.51 -6.83
N ASP A 121 -4.95 -11.57 -7.15
CA ASP A 121 -4.59 -12.57 -6.15
C ASP A 121 -3.49 -12.04 -5.23
N THR A 122 -3.79 -11.88 -3.96
CA THR A 122 -2.85 -11.45 -2.92
C THR A 122 -2.68 -12.53 -1.84
N SER A 123 -3.20 -13.72 -2.08
CA SER A 123 -3.15 -14.82 -1.10
C SER A 123 -1.72 -15.23 -0.75
N PHE A 124 -0.76 -15.03 -1.67
CA PHE A 124 0.65 -15.36 -1.42
C PHE A 124 1.34 -14.42 -0.43
N ILE A 125 0.73 -13.27 -0.13
CA ILE A 125 1.31 -12.32 0.81
C ILE A 125 0.98 -12.76 2.23
N VAL A 126 2.02 -13.06 3.02
CA VAL A 126 1.86 -13.50 4.41
C VAL A 126 1.72 -12.29 5.32
N PRO A 127 0.66 -12.18 6.13
CA PRO A 127 0.54 -11.08 7.09
C PRO A 127 1.67 -11.15 8.13
N ASP A 128 2.39 -10.05 8.31
CA ASP A 128 3.52 -10.01 9.24
C ASP A 128 3.74 -8.58 9.75
N SER A 129 3.43 -8.35 11.03
CA SER A 129 3.56 -7.04 11.66
C SER A 129 5.00 -6.53 11.73
N THR A 130 5.97 -7.44 11.65
CA THR A 130 7.40 -7.12 11.78
C THR A 130 8.14 -7.25 10.46
N ALA A 131 7.42 -7.31 9.35
CA ALA A 131 8.03 -7.47 8.03
C ALA A 131 9.04 -6.36 7.75
N LYS A 132 10.23 -6.75 7.29
CA LYS A 132 11.33 -5.85 6.94
C LYS A 132 12.07 -6.38 5.73
N VAL A 133 12.76 -5.48 5.05
CA VAL A 133 13.67 -5.87 3.98
C VAL A 133 14.89 -6.54 4.59
N LYS A 134 15.24 -7.71 4.09
CA LYS A 134 16.45 -8.45 4.49
C LYS A 134 17.47 -8.36 3.36
N PHE A 135 18.67 -8.01 3.73
CA PHE A 135 19.77 -7.85 2.78
C PHE A 135 20.66 -9.08 2.75
#